data_dc25b3b39bf08b6a2bef71e3387806b4
#
_entry.id   dc25b3b39bf08b6a2bef71e3387806b4
#
_cell.length_a   1.000
_cell.length_b   1.000
_cell.length_c   1.000
_cell.angle_alpha   90.00
_cell.angle_beta   90.00
_cell.angle_gamma   90.00
#
_symmetry.space_group_name_H-M   'P 1'
#
loop_
_entity.id
_entity.type
_entity.pdbx_description
1 polymer ?
#
loop_
_entity_poly.entity_id
_entity_poly.type
_entity_poly.pdbx_seq_one_letter_code
_entity_poly.pdbx_strand_id
1 'polypeptide(L)'
;MVDYVLRSGKLDRWAIGLSGLCLAHCLATAVLVAFLASAGGMLFHPIIHEIGLTLAILLGAVALGQGVVRHGYAMPAWVGALGLGVMAGAMSLPHDGGVMGGGEVVYTILGVMILALGHDLNRRAVD
;
A
#
# COMPACT_ATOMS: atom_id res chain seq x y z
N MET A 1 -4.02 16.84 35.23
CA MET A 1 -3.13 17.29 34.13
C MET A 1 -3.49 16.60 32.80
N VAL A 2 -3.65 15.29 32.78
CA VAL A 2 -4.06 14.53 31.57
C VAL A 2 -5.45 14.95 31.09
N ASP A 3 -6.42 15.11 32.02
CA ASP A 3 -7.79 15.56 31.71
C ASP A 3 -7.86 16.99 31.13
N TYR A 4 -6.94 17.85 31.50
CA TYR A 4 -6.85 19.21 30.97
C TYR A 4 -6.33 19.20 29.50
N VAL A 5 -5.37 18.34 29.19
CA VAL A 5 -4.82 18.17 27.85
C VAL A 5 -5.87 17.55 26.91
N LEU A 6 -6.63 16.57 27.41
CA LEU A 6 -7.70 15.93 26.65
C LEU A 6 -8.89 16.86 26.38
N ARG A 7 -9.22 17.76 27.36
CA ARG A 7 -10.31 18.74 27.21
C ARG A 7 -9.96 19.97 26.35
N SER A 8 -8.68 20.26 26.15
CA SER A 8 -8.26 21.50 25.49
C SER A 8 -8.43 21.53 23.96
N GLY A 9 -8.89 20.45 23.33
CA GLY A 9 -9.02 20.33 21.87
C GLY A 9 -7.69 20.50 21.12
N LYS A 10 -6.57 20.62 21.83
CA LYS A 10 -5.24 20.77 21.22
C LYS A 10 -4.81 19.50 20.50
N LEU A 11 -5.10 18.34 21.10
CA LEU A 11 -4.79 17.04 20.48
C LEU A 11 -5.58 16.85 19.19
N ASP A 12 -6.86 17.25 19.16
CA ASP A 12 -7.67 17.19 17.96
C ASP A 12 -7.12 18.09 16.85
N ARG A 13 -6.66 19.29 17.22
CA ARG A 13 -6.04 20.23 16.26
C ARG A 13 -4.74 19.67 15.69
N TRP A 14 -3.92 19.04 16.52
CA TRP A 14 -2.70 18.38 16.09
C TRP A 14 -3.01 17.16 15.21
N ALA A 15 -4.00 16.36 15.58
CA ALA A 15 -4.44 15.21 14.79
C ALA A 15 -4.98 15.62 13.40
N ILE A 16 -5.81 16.67 13.36
CA ILE A 16 -6.34 17.23 12.12
C ILE A 16 -5.19 17.80 11.25
N GLY A 17 -4.26 18.53 11.86
CA GLY A 17 -3.10 19.09 11.16
C GLY A 17 -2.21 18.01 10.58
N LEU A 18 -1.93 16.95 11.33
CA LEU A 18 -1.13 15.81 10.89
C LEU A 18 -1.84 15.03 9.76
N SER A 19 -3.15 14.81 9.90
CA SER A 19 -3.94 14.14 8.86
C SER A 19 -3.98 14.96 7.57
N GLY A 20 -4.14 16.29 7.68
CA GLY A 20 -4.08 17.20 6.53
C GLY A 20 -2.71 17.18 5.85
N LEU A 21 -1.65 17.16 6.64
CA LEU A 21 -0.27 17.05 6.11
C LEU A 21 -0.03 15.71 5.40
N CYS A 22 -0.50 14.60 5.99
CA CYS A 22 -0.43 13.30 5.36
C CYS A 22 -1.21 13.25 4.03
N LEU A 23 -2.41 13.83 4.00
CA LEU A 23 -3.22 13.91 2.78
C LEU A 23 -2.52 14.75 1.70
N ALA A 24 -1.99 15.91 2.07
CA ALA A 24 -1.24 16.77 1.16
C ALA A 24 0.01 16.06 0.61
N HIS A 25 0.74 15.34 1.45
CA HIS A 25 1.89 14.54 1.05
C HIS A 25 1.48 13.43 0.07
N CYS A 26 0.43 12.68 0.37
CA CYS A 26 -0.07 11.62 -0.50
C CYS A 26 -0.51 12.15 -1.86
N LEU A 27 -1.24 13.28 -1.90
CA LEU A 27 -1.66 13.91 -3.13
C LEU A 27 -0.46 14.43 -3.93
N ALA A 28 0.50 15.10 -3.30
CA ALA A 28 1.71 15.57 -3.94
C ALA A 28 2.52 14.42 -4.54
N THR A 29 2.64 13.32 -3.81
CA THR A 29 3.33 12.10 -4.28
C THR A 29 2.60 11.49 -5.46
N ALA A 30 1.27 11.37 -5.41
CA ALA A 30 0.48 10.83 -6.49
C ALA A 30 0.59 11.68 -7.77
N VAL A 31 0.52 13.01 -7.64
CA VAL A 31 0.70 13.95 -8.76
C VAL A 31 2.11 13.87 -9.32
N LEU A 32 3.13 13.82 -8.46
CA LEU A 32 4.52 13.70 -8.87
C LEU A 32 4.77 12.39 -9.62
N VAL A 33 4.27 11.27 -9.10
CA VAL A 33 4.38 9.96 -9.75
C VAL A 33 3.66 9.95 -11.10
N ALA A 34 2.45 10.52 -11.18
CA ALA A 34 1.71 10.64 -12.44
C ALA A 34 2.46 11.51 -13.46
N PHE A 35 3.06 12.62 -13.01
CA PHE A 35 3.86 13.51 -13.86
C PHE A 35 5.13 12.82 -14.36
N LEU A 36 5.87 12.14 -13.48
CA LEU A 36 7.07 11.36 -13.85
C LEU A 36 6.70 10.19 -14.77
N ALA A 37 5.56 9.54 -14.55
CA ALA A 37 5.05 8.50 -15.40
C ALA A 37 4.74 9.00 -16.82
N SER A 38 4.20 10.22 -16.94
CA SER A 38 3.92 10.83 -18.24
C SER A 38 5.18 11.36 -18.94
N ALA A 39 6.20 11.74 -18.17
CA ALA A 39 7.43 12.37 -18.69
C ALA A 39 8.51 11.37 -19.11
N GLY A 40 8.43 10.10 -18.69
CA GLY A 40 9.52 9.18 -18.96
C GLY A 40 9.18 7.70 -19.01
N GLY A 41 9.32 7.11 -20.18
CA GLY A 41 9.26 5.65 -20.36
C GLY A 41 10.23 4.85 -19.48
N MET A 42 11.15 5.50 -18.75
CA MET A 42 12.05 4.84 -17.80
C MET A 42 11.35 4.25 -16.58
N LEU A 43 10.30 4.93 -16.07
CA LEU A 43 9.53 4.42 -14.92
C LEU A 43 8.63 3.23 -15.28
N PHE A 44 8.31 3.07 -16.56
CA PHE A 44 7.57 1.93 -17.10
C PHE A 44 8.49 0.80 -17.57
N HIS A 45 9.80 0.92 -17.33
CA HIS A 45 10.70 -0.17 -17.70
C HIS A 45 10.34 -1.42 -16.88
N PRO A 46 10.14 -2.59 -17.51
CA PRO A 46 9.68 -3.81 -16.83
C PRO A 46 10.51 -4.14 -15.57
N ILE A 47 11.82 -3.91 -15.64
CA ILE A 47 12.74 -4.21 -14.54
C ILE A 47 12.44 -3.39 -13.25
N ILE A 48 11.98 -2.15 -13.40
CA ILE A 48 11.61 -1.29 -12.25
C ILE A 48 10.35 -1.82 -11.59
N HIS A 49 9.39 -2.25 -12.41
CA HIS A 49 8.16 -2.88 -11.94
C HIS A 49 8.45 -4.20 -11.20
N GLU A 50 9.30 -5.05 -11.78
CA GLU A 50 9.71 -6.32 -11.18
C GLU A 50 10.44 -6.13 -9.84
N ILE A 51 11.39 -5.19 -9.77
CA ILE A 51 12.12 -4.86 -8.52
C ILE A 51 11.13 -4.31 -7.48
N GLY A 52 10.27 -3.36 -7.86
CA GLY A 52 9.29 -2.77 -6.97
C GLY A 52 8.33 -3.81 -6.40
N LEU A 53 7.85 -4.72 -7.24
CA LEU A 53 6.95 -5.79 -6.82
C LEU A 53 7.66 -6.82 -5.93
N THR A 54 8.89 -7.18 -6.25
CA THR A 54 9.70 -8.08 -5.41
C THR A 54 9.90 -7.50 -4.02
N LEU A 55 10.25 -6.21 -3.92
CA LEU A 55 10.38 -5.51 -2.64
C LEU A 55 9.04 -5.45 -1.88
N ALA A 56 7.93 -5.18 -2.58
CA ALA A 56 6.60 -5.15 -1.97
C ALA A 56 6.21 -6.53 -1.39
N ILE A 57 6.52 -7.61 -2.11
CA ILE A 57 6.29 -8.99 -1.65
C ILE A 57 7.11 -9.27 -0.39
N LEU A 58 8.41 -8.97 -0.40
CA LEU A 58 9.29 -9.25 0.74
C LEU A 58 8.87 -8.44 1.98
N LEU A 59 8.65 -7.12 1.82
CA LEU A 59 8.25 -6.25 2.93
C LEU A 59 6.85 -6.59 3.45
N GLY A 60 5.91 -6.90 2.54
CA GLY A 60 4.57 -7.32 2.91
C GLY A 60 4.56 -8.64 3.69
N ALA A 61 5.33 -9.63 3.24
CA ALA A 61 5.47 -10.91 3.92
C ALA A 61 6.07 -10.77 5.33
N VAL A 62 7.11 -9.95 5.47
CA VAL A 62 7.74 -9.66 6.77
C VAL A 62 6.77 -8.93 7.69
N ALA A 63 6.08 -7.89 7.22
CA ALA A 63 5.16 -7.10 8.03
C ALA A 63 3.96 -7.92 8.51
N LEU A 64 3.35 -8.69 7.62
CA LEU A 64 2.22 -9.56 7.95
C LEU A 64 2.64 -10.73 8.86
N GLY A 65 3.80 -11.32 8.60
CA GLY A 65 4.35 -12.39 9.43
C GLY A 65 4.64 -11.91 10.86
N GLN A 66 5.24 -10.73 11.01
CA GLN A 66 5.44 -10.12 12.33
C GLN A 66 4.12 -9.83 13.05
N GLY A 67 3.09 -9.43 12.32
CA GLY A 67 1.76 -9.25 12.87
C GLY A 67 1.22 -10.53 13.47
N VAL A 68 1.25 -11.63 12.74
CA VAL A 68 0.79 -12.95 13.23
C VAL A 68 1.51 -13.34 14.54
N VAL A 69 2.83 -13.12 14.61
CA VAL A 69 3.61 -13.41 15.81
C VAL A 69 3.19 -12.53 17.00
N ARG A 70 2.81 -11.27 16.73
CA ARG A 70 2.45 -10.32 17.80
C ARG A 70 1.04 -10.53 18.34
N HIS A 71 0.04 -10.69 17.47
CA HIS A 71 -1.37 -10.74 17.89
C HIS A 71 -2.01 -12.13 17.77
N GLY A 72 -1.32 -13.09 17.14
CA GLY A 72 -1.79 -14.47 17.02
C GLY A 72 -2.91 -14.72 15.99
N TYR A 73 -3.37 -13.68 15.29
CA TYR A 73 -4.41 -13.80 14.26
C TYR A 73 -3.80 -14.03 12.88
N ALA A 74 -4.12 -15.14 12.24
CA ALA A 74 -3.60 -15.46 10.90
C ALA A 74 -4.40 -14.81 9.75
N MET A 75 -5.62 -14.36 10.00
CA MET A 75 -6.52 -13.84 8.96
C MET A 75 -5.92 -12.66 8.17
N PRO A 76 -5.31 -11.62 8.79
CA PRO A 76 -4.67 -10.54 8.04
C PRO A 76 -3.56 -11.03 7.12
N ALA A 77 -2.78 -12.03 7.57
CA ALA A 77 -1.72 -12.63 6.78
C ALA A 77 -2.27 -13.41 5.57
N TRP A 78 -3.37 -14.12 5.72
CA TRP A 78 -4.04 -14.80 4.59
C TRP A 78 -4.57 -13.82 3.56
N VAL A 79 -5.23 -12.76 4.00
CA VAL A 79 -5.72 -11.69 3.10
C VAL A 79 -4.55 -11.02 2.37
N GLY A 80 -3.50 -10.67 3.09
CA GLY A 80 -2.31 -10.08 2.49
C GLY A 80 -1.59 -11.02 1.53
N ALA A 81 -1.47 -12.31 1.88
CA ALA A 81 -0.88 -13.33 1.01
C ALA A 81 -1.68 -13.51 -0.29
N LEU A 82 -3.01 -13.43 -0.23
CA LEU A 82 -3.85 -13.43 -1.42
C LEU A 82 -3.54 -12.22 -2.31
N GLY A 83 -3.42 -11.02 -1.73
CA GLY A 83 -3.04 -9.81 -2.47
C GLY A 83 -1.67 -9.94 -3.14
N LEU A 84 -0.67 -10.44 -2.40
CA LEU A 84 0.67 -10.70 -2.94
C LEU A 84 0.65 -11.75 -4.05
N GLY A 85 -0.15 -12.80 -3.91
CA GLY A 85 -0.34 -13.84 -4.91
C GLY A 85 -0.95 -13.31 -6.20
N VAL A 86 -1.96 -12.45 -6.10
CA VAL A 86 -2.59 -11.79 -7.27
C VAL A 86 -1.57 -10.88 -7.97
N MET A 87 -0.78 -10.11 -7.22
CA MET A 87 0.27 -9.26 -7.78
C MET A 87 1.35 -10.09 -8.48
N ALA A 88 1.81 -11.16 -7.86
CA ALA A 88 2.81 -12.06 -8.45
C ALA A 88 2.27 -12.74 -9.72
N GLY A 89 1.01 -13.16 -9.72
CA GLY A 89 0.33 -13.71 -10.89
C GLY A 89 0.20 -12.70 -12.04
N ALA A 90 -0.02 -11.43 -11.72
CA ALA A 90 -0.08 -10.36 -12.71
C ALA A 90 1.20 -10.23 -13.54
N MET A 91 2.37 -10.51 -12.94
CA MET A 91 3.66 -10.48 -13.65
C MET A 91 3.76 -11.51 -14.78
N SER A 92 2.96 -12.58 -14.73
CA SER A 92 2.94 -13.63 -15.75
C SER A 92 2.08 -13.27 -16.96
N LEU A 93 1.35 -12.15 -16.89
CA LEU A 93 0.47 -11.71 -17.98
C LEU A 93 1.25 -10.93 -19.02
N PRO A 94 0.84 -11.01 -20.31
CA PRO A 94 1.45 -10.23 -21.36
C PRO A 94 1.35 -8.72 -21.09
N HIS A 95 2.43 -8.00 -21.35
CA HIS A 95 2.51 -6.53 -21.26
C HIS A 95 1.87 -5.89 -22.51
N ASP A 96 0.65 -6.22 -22.81
CA ASP A 96 -0.05 -5.70 -23.99
C ASP A 96 -0.48 -4.25 -23.71
N GLY A 97 0.25 -3.33 -24.34
CA GLY A 97 0.16 -1.88 -24.13
C GLY A 97 -1.14 -1.22 -24.61
N GLY A 98 -2.29 -1.69 -24.13
CA GLY A 98 -3.54 -0.95 -24.28
C GLY A 98 -3.60 0.29 -23.38
N VAL A 99 -4.44 1.26 -23.71
CA VAL A 99 -4.61 2.55 -23.00
C VAL A 99 -4.96 2.40 -21.50
N MET A 100 -5.42 1.21 -21.10
CA MET A 100 -5.72 0.85 -19.70
C MET A 100 -4.70 -0.17 -19.14
N GLY A 101 -3.53 -0.32 -19.81
CA GLY A 101 -2.54 -1.33 -19.44
C GLY A 101 -3.21 -2.71 -19.32
N GLY A 102 -2.92 -3.68 -20.13
CA GLY A 102 -3.61 -4.97 -20.18
C GLY A 102 -3.95 -5.60 -18.83
N GLY A 103 -4.36 -6.84 -18.82
CA GLY A 103 -4.76 -7.55 -17.60
C GLY A 103 -3.79 -7.39 -16.42
N GLU A 104 -2.49 -7.25 -16.70
CA GLU A 104 -1.45 -7.04 -15.69
C GLU A 104 -1.75 -5.85 -14.75
N VAL A 105 -2.10 -4.68 -15.30
CA VAL A 105 -2.38 -3.48 -14.49
C VAL A 105 -3.62 -3.68 -13.62
N VAL A 106 -4.68 -4.26 -14.18
CA VAL A 106 -5.92 -4.51 -13.44
C VAL A 106 -5.67 -5.47 -12.28
N TYR A 107 -4.97 -6.57 -12.51
CA TYR A 107 -4.65 -7.55 -11.47
C TYR A 107 -3.66 -6.99 -10.45
N THR A 108 -2.70 -6.17 -10.86
CA THR A 108 -1.79 -5.48 -9.94
C THR A 108 -2.56 -4.54 -9.01
N ILE A 109 -3.47 -3.72 -9.54
CA ILE A 109 -4.32 -2.83 -8.72
C ILE A 109 -5.17 -3.64 -7.75
N LEU A 110 -5.82 -4.70 -8.22
CA LEU A 110 -6.63 -5.58 -7.38
C LEU A 110 -5.79 -6.20 -6.25
N GLY A 111 -4.61 -6.72 -6.58
CA GLY A 111 -3.68 -7.29 -5.61
C GLY A 111 -3.22 -6.28 -4.57
N VAL A 112 -2.90 -5.04 -4.99
CA VAL A 112 -2.52 -3.95 -4.09
C VAL A 112 -3.68 -3.59 -3.14
N MET A 113 -4.90 -3.52 -3.62
CA MET A 113 -6.08 -3.25 -2.77
C MET A 113 -6.30 -4.34 -1.73
N ILE A 114 -6.18 -5.61 -2.12
CA ILE A 114 -6.31 -6.75 -1.21
C ILE A 114 -5.17 -6.75 -0.19
N LEU A 115 -3.94 -6.46 -0.61
CA LEU A 115 -2.78 -6.33 0.27
C LEU A 115 -2.95 -5.20 1.28
N ALA A 116 -3.44 -4.04 0.84
CA ALA A 116 -3.74 -2.90 1.69
C ALA A 116 -4.80 -3.25 2.75
N LEU A 117 -5.83 -4.02 2.38
CA LEU A 117 -6.80 -4.55 3.32
C LEU A 117 -6.15 -5.49 4.33
N GLY A 118 -5.25 -6.37 3.90
CA GLY A 118 -4.49 -7.24 4.79
C GLY A 118 -3.68 -6.46 5.82
N HIS A 119 -3.01 -5.39 5.40
CA HIS A 119 -2.26 -4.50 6.30
C HIS A 119 -3.18 -3.72 7.26
N ASP A 120 -4.33 -3.25 6.79
CA ASP A 120 -5.31 -2.56 7.67
C ASP A 120 -5.87 -3.50 8.73
N LEU A 121 -6.23 -4.72 8.36
CA LEU A 121 -6.65 -5.75 9.31
C LEU A 121 -5.54 -6.11 10.31
N ASN A 122 -4.30 -6.21 9.83
CA ASN A 122 -3.13 -6.49 10.69
C ASN A 122 -2.90 -5.39 11.72
N ARG A 123 -3.06 -4.13 11.30
CA ARG A 123 -2.96 -2.97 12.20
C ARG A 123 -4.07 -2.97 13.25
N ARG A 124 -5.31 -3.20 12.85
CA ARG A 124 -6.47 -3.24 13.77
C ARG A 124 -6.43 -4.40 14.76
N ALA A 125 -5.72 -5.47 14.43
CA ALA A 125 -5.57 -6.61 15.34
C ALA A 125 -4.61 -6.34 16.52
N VAL A 126 -3.84 -5.25 16.46
CA VAL A 126 -2.92 -4.82 17.54
C VAL A 126 -3.60 -3.82 18.49
N ASP A 127 -4.61 -3.09 18.00
CA ASP A 127 -5.39 -2.11 18.79
C ASP A 127 -6.47 -2.81 19.62
#